data_f0bd373aa7387262883f11cadffe4154
#
_entry.id   f0bd373aa7387262883f11cadffe4154
#
_cell.length_a   1.000
_cell.length_b   1.000
_cell.length_c   1.000
_cell.angle_alpha   90.00
_cell.angle_beta   90.00
_cell.angle_gamma   90.00
#
_symmetry.space_group_name_H-M   'P 1'
#
loop_
_entity.id
_entity.type
_entity.pdbx_description
1 polymer ?
#
loop_
_entity_poly.entity_id
_entity_poly.type
_entity_poly.pdbx_seq_one_letter_code
_entity_poly.pdbx_strand_id
1 'polypeptide(L)'
;MTSTFEARVTKDSLVFSAAHFITFNGNICERLHGHNWRVDVVVAGGLDENQYVYDFIALRDGTQNLVSQLDHRVLLPQSHPAISVERDADHKEVTVRFEDRRWVFPEEDCVILPVANTTAELIAA
;
A
#
# COMPACT_ATOMS: atom_id res chain seq x y z
N MET A 1 -31.46 -20.85 -6.12
CA MET A 1 -30.03 -20.88 -5.72
C MET A 1 -29.27 -19.75 -6.41
N THR A 2 -28.57 -18.95 -5.64
CA THR A 2 -27.81 -17.81 -6.18
C THR A 2 -26.39 -18.28 -6.45
N SER A 3 -25.93 -18.14 -7.70
CA SER A 3 -24.55 -18.45 -8.06
C SER A 3 -23.65 -17.26 -7.74
N THR A 4 -22.43 -17.55 -7.31
CA THR A 4 -21.40 -16.54 -7.05
C THR A 4 -20.29 -16.68 -8.09
N PHE A 5 -19.85 -15.57 -8.61
CA PHE A 5 -18.82 -15.49 -9.63
C PHE A 5 -17.66 -14.62 -9.13
N GLU A 6 -16.50 -14.79 -9.72
CA GLU A 6 -15.34 -13.97 -9.39
C GLU A 6 -14.73 -13.37 -10.64
N ALA A 7 -14.32 -12.12 -10.55
CA ALA A 7 -13.40 -11.49 -11.50
C ALA A 7 -12.04 -11.36 -10.83
N ARG A 8 -10.99 -11.87 -11.46
CA ARG A 8 -9.63 -11.90 -10.90
C ARG A 8 -8.65 -11.26 -11.88
N VAL A 9 -7.85 -10.33 -11.39
CA VAL A 9 -6.77 -9.72 -12.18
C VAL A 9 -5.44 -10.09 -11.52
N THR A 10 -4.59 -10.78 -12.29
CA THR A 10 -3.28 -11.29 -11.84
C THR A 10 -2.20 -10.94 -12.85
N LYS A 11 -2.19 -9.70 -13.31
CA LYS A 11 -1.26 -9.26 -14.36
C LYS A 11 0.13 -9.01 -13.81
N ASP A 12 1.16 -9.38 -14.57
CA ASP A 12 2.55 -9.08 -14.23
C ASP A 12 2.82 -7.57 -14.15
N SER A 13 1.99 -6.75 -14.79
CA SER A 13 2.07 -5.29 -14.72
C SER A 13 1.60 -4.73 -13.37
N LEU A 14 0.91 -5.52 -12.54
CA LEU A 14 0.49 -5.12 -11.21
C LEU A 14 1.60 -5.37 -10.19
N VAL A 15 2.76 -4.83 -10.47
CA VAL A 15 3.94 -4.87 -9.60
C VAL A 15 4.40 -3.46 -9.35
N PHE A 16 4.76 -3.15 -8.11
CA PHE A 16 5.37 -1.88 -7.78
C PHE A 16 6.58 -2.08 -6.87
N SER A 17 7.55 -1.19 -6.97
CA SER A 17 8.73 -1.16 -6.10
C SER A 17 8.50 -0.10 -5.05
N ALA A 18 8.59 -0.48 -3.78
CA ALA A 18 8.42 0.46 -2.69
C ALA A 18 9.25 0.04 -1.48
N ALA A 19 9.73 1.04 -0.75
CA ALA A 19 10.47 0.84 0.47
C ALA A 19 9.55 0.93 1.68
N HIS A 20 9.87 0.21 2.72
CA HIS A 20 9.19 0.28 4.00
C HIS A 20 10.04 -0.31 5.12
N PHE A 21 9.54 -0.20 6.32
CA PHE A 21 10.01 -0.97 7.48
C PHE A 21 8.83 -1.19 8.42
N ILE A 22 8.83 -2.31 9.09
CA ILE A 22 7.78 -2.65 10.07
C ILE A 22 8.39 -2.84 11.45
N THR A 23 7.55 -2.85 12.46
CA THR A 23 7.90 -3.34 13.79
C THR A 23 7.34 -4.74 13.97
N PHE A 24 8.04 -5.55 14.76
CA PHE A 24 7.63 -6.91 15.09
C PHE A 24 8.09 -7.26 16.51
N ASN A 25 7.52 -8.31 17.07
CA ASN A 25 7.84 -8.76 18.44
C ASN A 25 7.82 -7.61 19.46
N GLY A 26 6.83 -6.73 19.35
CA GLY A 26 6.65 -5.58 20.22
C GLY A 26 7.45 -4.36 19.76
N ASN A 27 8.72 -4.29 20.08
CA ASN A 27 9.51 -3.06 19.93
C ASN A 27 10.70 -3.18 18.98
N ILE A 28 10.74 -4.19 18.13
CA ILE A 28 11.84 -4.33 17.17
C ILE A 28 11.44 -3.65 15.88
N CYS A 29 12.19 -2.62 15.48
CA CYS A 29 11.97 -1.90 14.25
C CYS A 29 12.98 -2.38 13.20
N GLU A 30 12.48 -2.84 12.06
CA GLU A 30 13.33 -3.27 10.95
C GLU A 30 14.16 -2.12 10.40
N ARG A 31 15.20 -2.47 9.66
CA ARG A 31 15.89 -1.52 8.80
C ARG A 31 15.02 -1.22 7.57
N LEU A 32 15.15 -0.01 7.06
CA LEU A 32 14.51 0.38 5.82
C LEU A 32 15.01 -0.52 4.68
N HIS A 33 14.08 -1.07 3.92
CA HIS A 33 14.39 -1.94 2.78
C HIS A 33 13.28 -1.85 1.75
N GLY A 34 13.52 -2.36 0.57
CA GLY A 34 12.57 -2.32 -0.52
C GLY A 34 12.18 -3.70 -1.02
N HIS A 35 11.02 -3.77 -1.64
CA HIS A 35 10.50 -4.97 -2.29
C HIS A 35 9.90 -4.62 -3.64
N ASN A 36 9.84 -5.60 -4.51
CA ASN A 36 8.92 -5.60 -5.63
C ASN A 36 7.62 -6.25 -5.16
N TRP A 37 6.60 -5.44 -5.00
CA TRP A 37 5.29 -5.87 -4.49
C TRP A 37 4.43 -6.32 -5.66
N ARG A 38 3.90 -7.53 -5.57
CA ARG A 38 2.96 -8.05 -6.56
C ARG A 38 1.54 -7.94 -6.02
N VAL A 39 0.62 -7.48 -6.87
CA VAL A 39 -0.77 -7.26 -6.48
C VAL A 39 -1.68 -8.13 -7.34
N ASP A 40 -2.53 -8.89 -6.67
CA ASP A 40 -3.66 -9.57 -7.28
C ASP A 40 -4.94 -8.97 -6.70
N VAL A 41 -5.97 -8.83 -7.51
CA VAL A 41 -7.26 -8.34 -7.05
C VAL A 41 -8.37 -9.28 -7.48
N VAL A 42 -9.30 -9.53 -6.57
CA VAL A 42 -10.45 -10.39 -6.80
C VAL A 42 -11.71 -9.64 -6.37
N VAL A 43 -12.70 -9.63 -7.24
CA VAL A 43 -14.05 -9.15 -6.91
C VAL A 43 -15.01 -10.33 -7.08
N ALA A 44 -15.80 -10.60 -6.06
CA ALA A 44 -16.76 -11.70 -6.04
C ALA A 44 -18.17 -11.18 -5.85
N GLY A 45 -19.14 -11.84 -6.48
CA GLY A 45 -20.56 -11.48 -6.33
C GLY A 45 -21.44 -12.11 -7.40
N GLY A 46 -22.67 -11.62 -7.50
CA GLY A 46 -23.59 -12.00 -8.56
C GLY A 46 -23.31 -11.25 -9.85
N LEU A 47 -23.99 -11.63 -10.90
CA LEU A 47 -23.90 -10.94 -12.20
C LEU A 47 -24.82 -9.73 -12.22
N ASP A 48 -24.36 -8.64 -12.85
CA ASP A 48 -25.16 -7.47 -13.10
C ASP A 48 -26.00 -7.59 -14.40
N GLU A 49 -26.58 -6.49 -14.85
CA GLU A 49 -27.39 -6.47 -16.08
C GLU A 49 -26.59 -6.79 -17.34
N ASN A 50 -25.26 -6.67 -17.28
CA ASN A 50 -24.36 -6.99 -18.38
C ASN A 50 -23.83 -8.42 -18.33
N GLN A 51 -24.28 -9.21 -17.32
CA GLN A 51 -23.86 -10.59 -17.11
C GLN A 51 -22.41 -10.78 -16.70
N TYR A 52 -21.82 -9.77 -16.06
CA TYR A 52 -20.51 -9.91 -15.42
C TYR A 52 -20.53 -9.37 -13.99
N VAL A 53 -19.64 -9.89 -13.15
CA VAL A 53 -19.57 -9.50 -11.73
C VAL A 53 -19.03 -8.08 -11.56
N TYR A 54 -18.12 -7.69 -12.42
CA TYR A 54 -17.53 -6.35 -12.47
C TYR A 54 -16.80 -6.19 -13.80
N ASP A 55 -16.77 -4.98 -14.34
CA ASP A 55 -16.04 -4.70 -15.58
C ASP A 55 -14.54 -5.00 -15.38
N PHE A 56 -14.03 -6.00 -16.11
CA PHE A 56 -12.65 -6.45 -15.98
C PHE A 56 -11.65 -5.33 -16.34
N ILE A 57 -11.93 -4.55 -17.37
CA ILE A 57 -11.06 -3.45 -17.79
C ILE A 57 -11.02 -2.36 -16.71
N ALA A 58 -12.18 -1.99 -16.17
CA ALA A 58 -12.25 -1.02 -15.07
C ALA A 58 -11.51 -1.51 -13.83
N LEU A 59 -11.63 -2.79 -13.50
CA LEU A 59 -10.93 -3.39 -12.37
C LEU A 59 -9.41 -3.36 -12.57
N ARG A 60 -8.95 -3.75 -13.76
CA ARG A 60 -7.54 -3.70 -14.12
C ARG A 60 -6.98 -2.28 -14.07
N ASP A 61 -7.67 -1.34 -14.71
CA ASP A 61 -7.18 0.04 -14.83
C ASP A 61 -7.22 0.76 -13.48
N GLY A 62 -8.26 0.54 -12.68
CA GLY A 62 -8.35 1.10 -11.34
C GLY A 62 -7.25 0.59 -10.42
N THR A 63 -6.97 -0.71 -10.48
CA THR A 63 -5.88 -1.32 -9.71
C THR A 63 -4.52 -0.81 -10.18
N GLN A 64 -4.30 -0.69 -11.49
CA GLN A 64 -3.07 -0.15 -12.05
C GLN A 64 -2.84 1.30 -11.61
N ASN A 65 -3.88 2.11 -11.60
CA ASN A 65 -3.81 3.49 -11.12
C ASN A 65 -3.42 3.56 -9.64
N LEU A 66 -4.00 2.69 -8.82
CA LEU A 66 -3.67 2.60 -7.40
C LEU A 66 -2.20 2.18 -7.21
N VAL A 67 -1.76 1.15 -7.91
CA VAL A 67 -0.39 0.64 -7.86
C VAL A 67 0.61 1.71 -8.26
N SER A 68 0.30 2.51 -9.28
CA SER A 68 1.19 3.58 -9.74
C SER A 68 1.42 4.67 -8.70
N GLN A 69 0.48 4.87 -7.78
CA GLN A 69 0.62 5.84 -6.69
C GLN A 69 1.59 5.36 -5.60
N LEU A 70 1.82 4.06 -5.51
CA LEU A 70 2.72 3.46 -4.52
C LEU A 70 4.10 3.19 -5.10
N ASP A 71 4.21 3.15 -6.41
CA ASP A 71 5.45 2.77 -7.10
C ASP A 71 6.56 3.80 -6.89
N HIS A 72 7.74 3.32 -6.55
CA HIS A 72 8.94 4.14 -6.27
C HIS A 72 8.75 5.11 -5.11
N ARG A 73 8.00 4.67 -4.09
CA ARG A 73 7.72 5.48 -2.89
C ARG A 73 8.21 4.78 -1.63
N VAL A 74 8.31 5.57 -0.57
CA VAL A 74 8.49 5.07 0.79
C VAL A 74 7.12 5.02 1.44
N LEU A 75 6.69 3.83 1.87
CA LEU A 75 5.39 3.63 2.51
C LEU A 75 5.54 3.83 4.02
N LEU A 76 4.77 4.73 4.59
CA LEU A 76 4.86 5.10 5.99
C LEU A 76 3.53 4.92 6.69
N PRO A 77 3.53 4.45 7.96
CA PRO A 77 2.30 4.27 8.73
C PRO A 77 1.90 5.57 9.43
N GLN A 78 0.67 6.01 9.24
CA GLN A 78 0.15 7.20 9.92
C GLN A 78 -0.15 6.94 11.39
N SER A 79 -0.56 5.72 11.75
CA SER A 79 -1.17 5.41 13.04
C SER A 79 -0.35 4.44 13.89
N HIS A 80 0.94 4.31 13.66
CA HIS A 80 1.78 3.43 14.47
C HIS A 80 2.01 4.05 15.86
N PRO A 81 1.87 3.27 16.94
CA PRO A 81 1.99 3.82 18.30
C PRO A 81 3.42 4.25 18.67
N ALA A 82 4.44 3.72 18.00
CA ALA A 82 5.85 3.98 18.33
C ALA A 82 6.64 4.64 17.20
N ILE A 83 6.08 4.74 16.00
CA ILE A 83 6.71 5.43 14.87
C ILE A 83 5.97 6.74 14.64
N SER A 84 6.67 7.86 14.80
CA SER A 84 6.09 9.16 14.48
C SER A 84 6.43 9.56 13.04
N VAL A 85 5.45 10.11 12.34
CA VAL A 85 5.58 10.58 10.97
C VAL A 85 5.09 12.02 10.93
N GLU A 86 5.98 12.95 10.63
CA GLU A 86 5.66 14.37 10.62
C GLU A 86 6.03 15.01 9.29
N ARG A 87 5.10 15.77 8.72
CA ARG A 87 5.34 16.55 7.52
C ARG A 87 5.86 17.93 7.90
N ASP A 88 6.91 18.36 7.21
CA ASP A 88 7.39 19.73 7.24
C ASP A 88 7.06 20.38 5.89
N ALA A 89 5.97 21.16 5.85
CA ALA A 89 5.50 21.78 4.61
C ALA A 89 6.48 22.82 4.08
N ASP A 90 7.21 23.51 4.95
CA ASP A 90 8.14 24.56 4.55
C ASP A 90 9.35 23.99 3.80
N HIS A 91 9.83 22.83 4.25
CA HIS A 91 10.98 22.16 3.63
C HIS A 91 10.58 21.06 2.66
N LYS A 92 9.27 20.79 2.53
CA LYS A 92 8.74 19.68 1.71
C LYS A 92 9.39 18.35 2.06
N GLU A 93 9.47 18.08 3.35
CA GLU A 93 10.10 16.90 3.91
C GLU A 93 9.14 16.14 4.82
N VAL A 94 9.43 14.86 5.01
CA VAL A 94 8.77 14.02 6.01
C VAL A 94 9.84 13.49 6.94
N THR A 95 9.66 13.72 8.24
CA THR A 95 10.55 13.20 9.28
C THR A 95 9.88 12.03 9.98
N VAL A 96 10.58 10.91 10.04
CA VAL A 96 10.12 9.68 10.68
C VAL A 96 11.05 9.38 11.85
N ARG A 97 10.48 9.03 13.01
CA ARG A 97 11.26 8.73 14.20
C ARG A 97 10.79 7.43 14.84
N PHE A 98 11.74 6.64 15.29
CA PHE A 98 11.52 5.50 16.16
C PHE A 98 12.65 5.48 17.19
N GLU A 99 12.32 5.73 18.46
CA GLU A 99 13.31 5.86 19.54
C GLU A 99 14.38 6.90 19.17
N ASP A 100 15.65 6.53 19.12
CA ASP A 100 16.77 7.41 18.74
C ASP A 100 17.07 7.41 17.23
N ARG A 101 16.33 6.64 16.44
CA ARG A 101 16.48 6.57 14.99
C ARG A 101 15.62 7.63 14.30
N ARG A 102 16.17 8.24 13.27
CA ARG A 102 15.49 9.28 12.51
C ARG A 102 15.76 9.13 11.02
N TRP A 103 14.70 9.29 10.22
CA TRP A 103 14.77 9.35 8.75
C TRP A 103 14.14 10.65 8.28
N VAL A 104 14.73 11.25 7.27
CA VAL A 104 14.17 12.42 6.61
C VAL A 104 14.11 12.12 5.13
N PHE A 105 12.92 12.25 4.55
CA PHE A 105 12.68 12.00 3.13
C PHE A 105 12.07 13.23 2.47
N PRO A 106 12.34 13.47 1.16
CA PRO A 106 11.51 14.40 0.40
C PRO A 106 10.04 13.99 0.48
N GLU A 107 9.14 14.95 0.64
CA GLU A 107 7.71 14.64 0.78
C GLU A 107 7.18 13.88 -0.44
N GLU A 108 7.64 14.22 -1.64
CA GLU A 108 7.20 13.57 -2.88
C GLU A 108 7.62 12.10 -2.97
N ASP A 109 8.60 11.67 -2.19
CA ASP A 109 9.04 10.27 -2.16
C ASP A 109 8.18 9.39 -1.25
N CYS A 110 7.26 9.99 -0.50
CA CYS A 110 6.53 9.32 0.55
C CYS A 110 5.06 9.14 0.21
N VAL A 111 4.49 8.00 0.66
CA VAL A 111 3.05 7.81 0.79
C VAL A 111 2.78 7.48 2.25
N ILE A 112 2.02 8.34 2.92
CA ILE A 112 1.60 8.11 4.30
C ILE A 112 0.25 7.40 4.26
N LEU A 113 0.24 6.13 4.67
CA LEU A 113 -0.94 5.28 4.62
C LEU A 113 -1.68 5.30 5.97
N PRO A 114 -3.02 5.23 5.95
CA PRO A 114 -3.81 5.23 7.18
C PRO A 114 -3.79 3.84 7.85
N VAL A 115 -2.61 3.35 8.17
CA VAL A 115 -2.39 2.03 8.74
C VAL A 115 -1.55 2.14 10.01
N ALA A 116 -1.68 1.15 10.89
CA ALA A 116 -0.89 1.09 12.11
C ALA A 116 0.52 0.53 11.89
N ASN A 117 0.73 -0.20 10.80
CA ASN A 117 2.03 -0.73 10.41
C ASN A 117 1.99 -1.00 8.91
N THR A 118 3.11 -0.93 8.22
CA THR A 118 3.14 -1.14 6.76
C THR A 118 3.39 -2.62 6.42
N THR A 119 2.66 -3.50 7.07
CA THR A 119 2.63 -4.92 6.75
C THR A 119 1.86 -5.16 5.45
N ALA A 120 2.16 -6.26 4.77
CA ALA A 120 1.42 -6.64 3.55
C ALA A 120 -0.07 -6.77 3.82
N GLU A 121 -0.45 -7.31 4.97
CA GLU A 121 -1.83 -7.49 5.39
C GLU A 121 -2.58 -6.16 5.47
N LEU A 122 -1.99 -5.16 6.09
CA LEU A 122 -2.63 -3.86 6.25
C LEU A 122 -2.58 -3.02 4.97
N ILE A 123 -1.53 -3.15 4.16
CA ILE A 123 -1.46 -2.46 2.88
C ILE A 123 -2.54 -3.01 1.93
N ALA A 124 -2.79 -4.30 1.97
CA ALA A 124 -3.81 -4.94 1.12
C ALA A 124 -5.24 -4.64 1.59
N ALA A 125 -5.43 -4.31 2.84
CA ALA A 125 -6.75 -3.96 3.37
C ALA A 125 -7.17 -2.53 2.96
#